data_05174b1e173488315d38c6a3869b2262
#
_entry.id   05174b1e173488315d38c6a3869b2262
#
_cell.length_a   1.000
_cell.length_b   1.000
_cell.length_c   1.000
_cell.angle_alpha   90.00
_cell.angle_beta   90.00
_cell.angle_gamma   90.00
#
_symmetry.space_group_name_H-M   'P 1'
#
loop_
_entity.id
_entity.type
_entity.pdbx_description
1 polymer ?
#
loop_
_entity_poly.entity_id
_entity_poly.type
_entity_poly.pdbx_seq_one_letter_code
_entity_poly.pdbx_strand_id
1 'polypeptide(L)'
;MADTRIQDFNENLKPDTNNDFLMTFNDGSESKTRLRDAFYGLVPDGMQTHNNIFRGQNLGALNANHIANIQNGTFHDMFIGDYFQINGSNYVIAGINTKHLHGDNMQLGNHLLLMPDRFSKSEDGTVLRSNGKDTHYMNDTDTTAGGFAGTKLYKTIMPSIQKKLEADFGNHLLNFREVVSTHVDDSGAPDQAEWRDAKLGIPNEVMVYGTTLNGNNKNGSWYNIGDDDTQLPLFRLDPDEITNHRDWAFWLRDIHSASEFAFAGTDGNAGWNGASGPWVGVRAFFLIG
;
A
#
# COMPACT_ATOMS: atom_id res chain seq x y z
N MET A 1 33.09 39.89 -18.03
CA MET A 1 32.78 38.92 -16.98
C MET A 1 34.00 38.07 -16.79
N ALA A 2 34.46 37.88 -15.55
CA ALA A 2 35.58 36.96 -15.29
C ALA A 2 35.09 35.54 -15.59
N ASP A 3 35.85 34.82 -16.37
CA ASP A 3 35.59 33.41 -16.69
C ASP A 3 35.94 32.56 -15.43
N THR A 4 34.92 32.27 -14.64
CA THR A 4 35.11 31.43 -13.45
C THR A 4 35.16 29.96 -13.88
N ARG A 5 36.31 29.34 -13.78
CA ARG A 5 36.51 27.96 -14.17
C ARG A 5 35.92 27.03 -13.09
N ILE A 6 35.46 25.86 -13.50
CA ILE A 6 34.89 24.82 -12.56
C ILE A 6 35.86 24.50 -11.42
N GLN A 7 37.17 24.52 -11.70
CA GLN A 7 38.23 24.27 -10.70
C GLN A 7 38.36 25.37 -9.63
N ASP A 8 37.68 26.48 -9.79
CA ASP A 8 37.69 27.59 -8.82
C ASP A 8 36.61 27.41 -7.73
N PHE A 9 35.76 26.38 -7.84
CA PHE A 9 34.77 26.02 -6.82
C PHE A 9 35.38 25.10 -5.76
N ASN A 10 35.05 25.36 -4.50
CA ASN A 10 35.43 24.49 -3.41
C ASN A 10 34.74 23.13 -3.56
N GLU A 11 35.48 22.03 -3.30
CA GLU A 11 34.90 20.71 -3.22
C GLU A 11 33.85 20.64 -2.10
N ASN A 12 32.65 20.21 -2.41
CA ASN A 12 31.64 19.85 -1.43
C ASN A 12 31.77 18.36 -1.12
N LEU A 13 32.48 18.02 -0.05
CA LEU A 13 32.73 16.64 0.38
C LEU A 13 31.51 15.98 1.06
N LYS A 14 30.48 16.76 1.38
CA LYS A 14 29.21 16.30 1.97
C LYS A 14 28.04 17.02 1.34
N PRO A 15 27.64 16.63 0.11
CA PRO A 15 26.55 17.31 -0.57
C PRO A 15 25.23 17.15 0.21
N ASP A 16 24.52 18.27 0.36
CA ASP A 16 23.14 18.29 0.85
C ASP A 16 22.20 18.12 -0.35
N THR A 17 21.65 16.91 -0.51
CA THR A 17 20.81 16.57 -1.65
C THR A 17 19.56 17.44 -1.78
N ASN A 18 19.10 18.06 -0.69
CA ASN A 18 17.92 18.91 -0.69
C ASN A 18 18.23 20.37 -1.06
N ASN A 19 19.43 20.86 -0.72
CA ASN A 19 19.81 22.26 -0.87
C ASN A 19 20.88 22.48 -1.95
N ASP A 20 21.69 21.47 -2.24
CA ASP A 20 22.70 21.55 -3.30
C ASP A 20 22.06 21.35 -4.69
N PHE A 21 22.70 21.93 -5.70
CA PHE A 21 22.20 21.90 -7.07
C PHE A 21 23.26 21.37 -8.02
N LEU A 22 22.82 20.58 -9.00
CA LEU A 22 23.57 20.26 -10.19
C LEU A 22 23.35 21.38 -11.23
N MET A 23 24.42 21.97 -11.74
CA MET A 23 24.37 22.87 -12.89
C MET A 23 24.74 22.11 -14.15
N THR A 24 23.89 22.21 -15.16
CA THR A 24 24.14 21.63 -16.47
C THR A 24 24.23 22.74 -17.51
N PHE A 25 25.16 22.57 -18.46
CA PHE A 25 25.39 23.50 -19.55
C PHE A 25 25.11 22.75 -20.85
N ASN A 26 24.15 23.25 -21.62
CA ASN A 26 23.81 22.66 -22.91
C ASN A 26 23.53 23.79 -23.92
N ASP A 27 24.21 23.76 -25.06
CA ASP A 27 24.03 24.71 -26.19
C ASP A 27 24.02 26.20 -25.79
N GLY A 28 24.87 26.57 -24.81
CA GLY A 28 24.95 27.95 -24.33
C GLY A 28 23.86 28.34 -23.34
N SER A 29 23.00 27.43 -22.94
CA SER A 29 22.04 27.60 -21.84
C SER A 29 22.54 26.95 -20.57
N GLU A 30 22.25 27.58 -19.44
CA GLU A 30 22.51 27.06 -18.11
C GLU A 30 21.21 26.59 -17.49
N SER A 31 21.19 25.38 -16.93
CA SER A 31 20.06 24.90 -16.13
C SER A 31 20.53 24.49 -14.75
N LYS A 32 19.64 24.63 -13.77
CA LYS A 32 19.88 24.34 -12.37
C LYS A 32 18.84 23.34 -11.89
N THR A 33 19.29 22.17 -11.49
CA THR A 33 18.44 21.12 -10.95
C THR A 33 18.92 20.76 -9.55
N ARG A 34 18.00 20.57 -8.59
CA ARG A 34 18.40 20.08 -7.27
C ARG A 34 19.09 18.74 -7.41
N LEU A 35 20.13 18.50 -6.63
CA LEU A 35 20.89 17.26 -6.69
C LEU A 35 19.98 16.02 -6.46
N ARG A 36 19.02 16.13 -5.55
CA ARG A 36 18.00 15.10 -5.32
C ARG A 36 17.18 14.80 -6.58
N ASP A 37 16.68 15.84 -7.26
CA ASP A 37 15.83 15.70 -8.43
C ASP A 37 16.63 15.12 -9.61
N ALA A 38 17.91 15.55 -9.74
CA ALA A 38 18.84 14.96 -10.70
C ALA A 38 19.09 13.47 -10.43
N PHE A 39 19.23 13.07 -9.17
CA PHE A 39 19.40 11.67 -8.80
C PHE A 39 18.19 10.83 -9.24
N TYR A 40 16.97 11.25 -8.93
CA TYR A 40 15.78 10.50 -9.33
C TYR A 40 15.59 10.47 -10.86
N GLY A 41 15.96 11.53 -11.57
CA GLY A 41 15.95 11.57 -13.03
C GLY A 41 16.99 10.65 -13.70
N LEU A 42 17.99 10.15 -12.96
CA LEU A 42 18.97 9.18 -13.44
C LEU A 42 18.60 7.72 -13.09
N VAL A 43 17.58 7.52 -12.26
CA VAL A 43 17.11 6.17 -11.89
C VAL A 43 16.43 5.55 -13.11
N PRO A 44 16.83 4.34 -13.53
CA PRO A 44 16.16 3.67 -14.63
C PRO A 44 14.69 3.41 -14.33
N ASP A 45 13.83 3.71 -15.30
CA ASP A 45 12.41 3.42 -15.23
C ASP A 45 12.14 1.92 -15.07
N GLY A 46 11.03 1.59 -14.40
CA GLY A 46 10.52 0.23 -14.26
C GLY A 46 10.37 -0.25 -12.83
N MET A 47 9.50 -1.25 -12.66
CA MET A 47 9.10 -1.75 -11.35
C MET A 47 10.27 -2.24 -10.48
N GLN A 48 11.28 -2.89 -11.11
CA GLN A 48 12.40 -3.49 -10.37
C GLN A 48 13.23 -2.45 -9.62
N THR A 49 13.42 -1.29 -10.22
CA THR A 49 14.17 -0.19 -9.60
C THR A 49 13.28 0.57 -8.63
N HIS A 50 12.08 0.96 -9.06
CA HIS A 50 11.19 1.83 -8.30
C HIS A 50 10.63 1.17 -7.03
N ASN A 51 10.45 -0.16 -7.01
CA ASN A 51 10.08 -0.92 -5.80
C ASN A 51 11.18 -0.99 -4.72
N ASN A 52 12.37 -0.46 -5.00
CA ASN A 52 13.50 -0.49 -4.07
C ASN A 52 13.93 0.91 -3.59
N ILE A 53 13.19 1.95 -3.96
CA ILE A 53 13.48 3.34 -3.58
C ILE A 53 12.26 3.94 -2.89
N PHE A 54 12.43 4.36 -1.62
CA PHE A 54 11.43 5.14 -0.90
C PHE A 54 11.70 6.62 -1.12
N ARG A 55 10.66 7.39 -1.52
CA ARG A 55 10.78 8.84 -1.76
C ARG A 55 9.82 9.68 -0.94
N GLY A 56 8.53 9.32 -0.86
CA GLY A 56 7.54 10.01 -0.06
C GLY A 56 7.10 11.38 -0.59
N GLN A 57 7.08 11.58 -1.90
CA GLN A 57 6.74 12.85 -2.54
C GLN A 57 5.26 12.94 -2.89
N ASN A 58 4.69 14.15 -2.75
CA ASN A 58 3.35 14.45 -3.27
C ASN A 58 3.38 14.57 -4.80
N LEU A 59 2.69 13.68 -5.50
CA LEU A 59 2.53 13.68 -6.96
C LEU A 59 1.36 14.55 -7.43
N GLY A 60 0.61 15.14 -6.49
CA GLY A 60 -0.61 15.87 -6.80
C GLY A 60 -1.78 14.96 -7.16
N ALA A 61 -2.70 15.45 -7.98
CA ALA A 61 -3.82 14.65 -8.48
C ALA A 61 -3.36 13.64 -9.54
N LEU A 62 -4.02 12.47 -9.57
CA LEU A 62 -3.83 11.51 -10.65
C LEU A 62 -4.20 12.15 -12.00
N ASN A 63 -3.36 11.98 -13.01
CA ASN A 63 -3.56 12.55 -14.33
C ASN A 63 -3.24 11.56 -15.45
N ALA A 64 -3.53 11.94 -16.70
CA ALA A 64 -3.34 11.09 -17.87
C ALA A 64 -1.88 10.65 -18.08
N ASN A 65 -0.89 11.48 -17.74
CA ASN A 65 0.51 11.09 -17.86
C ASN A 65 0.89 10.02 -16.82
N HIS A 66 0.39 10.13 -15.59
CA HIS A 66 0.59 9.09 -14.58
C HIS A 66 0.02 7.74 -15.07
N ILE A 67 -1.22 7.76 -15.57
CA ILE A 67 -1.87 6.55 -16.10
C ILE A 67 -1.09 5.97 -17.29
N ALA A 68 -0.66 6.78 -18.24
CA ALA A 68 0.15 6.32 -19.37
C ALA A 68 1.46 5.67 -18.91
N ASN A 69 2.15 6.25 -17.93
CA ASN A 69 3.39 5.70 -17.37
C ASN A 69 3.15 4.37 -16.63
N ILE A 70 2.03 4.24 -15.93
CA ILE A 70 1.63 2.98 -15.31
C ILE A 70 1.38 1.94 -16.40
N GLN A 71 0.50 2.22 -17.36
CA GLN A 71 0.12 1.28 -18.42
C GLN A 71 1.30 0.82 -19.27
N ASN A 72 2.25 1.70 -19.54
CA ASN A 72 3.47 1.40 -20.29
C ASN A 72 4.52 0.63 -19.46
N GLY A 73 4.35 0.55 -18.14
CA GLY A 73 5.30 -0.13 -17.24
C GLY A 73 6.59 0.66 -17.01
N THR A 74 6.64 1.94 -17.37
CA THR A 74 7.77 2.82 -17.07
C THR A 74 7.76 3.31 -15.64
N PHE A 75 6.58 3.60 -15.11
CA PHE A 75 6.37 4.20 -13.78
C PHE A 75 7.19 5.47 -13.57
N HIS A 76 7.47 6.20 -14.67
CA HIS A 76 8.32 7.37 -14.64
C HIS A 76 7.90 8.35 -13.54
N ASP A 77 8.88 8.75 -12.72
CA ASP A 77 8.70 9.64 -11.55
C ASP A 77 7.64 9.19 -10.53
N MET A 78 7.50 7.86 -10.34
CA MET A 78 6.65 7.25 -9.32
C MET A 78 7.46 6.23 -8.51
N PHE A 79 7.62 6.45 -7.20
CA PHE A 79 8.42 5.62 -6.30
C PHE A 79 7.62 5.19 -5.09
N ILE A 80 8.11 4.22 -4.35
CA ILE A 80 7.46 3.79 -3.10
C ILE A 80 7.40 4.95 -2.11
N GLY A 81 6.27 5.06 -1.41
CA GLY A 81 6.00 6.15 -0.47
C GLY A 81 5.48 7.43 -1.10
N ASP A 82 5.62 7.62 -2.41
CA ASP A 82 4.97 8.73 -3.10
C ASP A 82 3.45 8.62 -2.99
N TYR A 83 2.74 9.74 -3.03
CA TYR A 83 1.31 9.71 -2.87
C TYR A 83 0.56 10.65 -3.81
N PHE A 84 -0.63 10.20 -4.21
CA PHE A 84 -1.62 11.03 -4.90
C PHE A 84 -2.53 11.68 -3.88
N GLN A 85 -2.89 12.93 -4.13
CA GLN A 85 -3.87 13.67 -3.33
C GLN A 85 -5.16 13.87 -4.10
N ILE A 86 -6.22 13.18 -3.67
CA ILE A 86 -7.53 13.16 -4.37
C ILE A 86 -8.64 13.39 -3.34
N ASN A 87 -9.47 14.40 -3.58
CA ASN A 87 -10.64 14.72 -2.74
C ASN A 87 -10.31 14.80 -1.23
N GLY A 88 -9.16 15.36 -0.89
CA GLY A 88 -8.71 15.52 0.50
C GLY A 88 -8.16 14.26 1.16
N SER A 89 -7.99 13.18 0.40
CA SER A 89 -7.34 11.94 0.83
C SER A 89 -5.97 11.80 0.15
N ASN A 90 -5.02 11.22 0.86
CA ASN A 90 -3.72 10.84 0.32
C ASN A 90 -3.68 9.32 0.14
N TYR A 91 -3.23 8.90 -1.03
CA TYR A 91 -3.10 7.49 -1.40
C TYR A 91 -1.65 7.18 -1.74
N VAL A 92 -1.00 6.41 -0.88
CA VAL A 92 0.45 6.13 -0.92
C VAL A 92 0.73 4.94 -1.82
N ILE A 93 1.77 5.02 -2.64
CA ILE A 93 2.27 3.91 -3.45
C ILE A 93 2.95 2.90 -2.50
N ALA A 94 2.29 1.79 -2.30
CA ALA A 94 2.78 0.71 -1.44
C ALA A 94 3.51 -0.40 -2.20
N GLY A 95 3.26 -0.49 -3.51
CA GLY A 95 3.93 -1.45 -4.38
C GLY A 95 3.62 -1.19 -5.85
N ILE A 96 4.50 -1.66 -6.71
CA ILE A 96 4.41 -1.55 -8.17
C ILE A 96 4.39 -2.97 -8.74
N ASN A 97 3.33 -3.31 -9.49
CA ASN A 97 3.13 -4.64 -10.09
C ASN A 97 3.14 -5.82 -9.08
N THR A 98 2.77 -5.58 -7.82
CA THR A 98 2.79 -6.60 -6.75
C THR A 98 1.74 -7.69 -6.93
N LYS A 99 0.75 -7.48 -7.79
CA LYS A 99 -0.29 -8.45 -8.14
C LYS A 99 -0.22 -8.90 -9.60
N HIS A 100 0.92 -8.74 -10.27
CA HIS A 100 1.06 -9.01 -11.70
C HIS A 100 0.83 -10.47 -12.06
N LEU A 101 1.32 -11.40 -11.25
CA LEU A 101 1.15 -12.87 -11.44
C LEU A 101 0.24 -13.46 -10.36
N HIS A 102 -0.64 -12.65 -9.80
CA HIS A 102 -1.50 -13.03 -8.69
C HIS A 102 -2.82 -13.61 -9.19
N GLY A 103 -3.32 -14.63 -8.46
CA GLY A 103 -4.64 -15.20 -8.68
C GLY A 103 -4.65 -16.54 -9.37
N ASP A 104 -5.85 -17.10 -9.47
CA ASP A 104 -6.11 -18.46 -9.93
C ASP A 104 -6.00 -18.65 -11.44
N ASN A 105 -5.91 -17.61 -12.25
CA ASN A 105 -5.59 -17.62 -13.70
C ASN A 105 -5.47 -16.19 -14.25
N MET A 106 -5.36 -15.19 -13.43
CA MET A 106 -5.39 -13.80 -13.85
C MET A 106 -3.98 -13.22 -13.93
N GLN A 107 -3.65 -12.67 -15.07
CA GLN A 107 -2.50 -11.77 -15.20
C GLN A 107 -3.03 -10.35 -15.29
N LEU A 108 -2.70 -9.54 -14.29
CA LEU A 108 -2.98 -8.11 -14.34
C LEU A 108 -1.94 -7.40 -15.21
N GLY A 109 -2.39 -6.37 -15.92
CA GLY A 109 -1.51 -5.40 -16.57
C GLY A 109 -0.66 -4.65 -15.53
N ASN A 110 0.13 -3.71 -16.02
CA ASN A 110 0.90 -2.84 -15.14
C ASN A 110 -0.02 -2.04 -14.22
N HIS A 111 0.35 -1.93 -12.94
CA HIS A 111 -0.47 -1.29 -11.92
C HIS A 111 0.35 -0.76 -10.75
N LEU A 112 -0.22 0.19 -10.03
CA LEU A 112 0.21 0.58 -8.68
C LEU A 112 -0.71 -0.06 -7.65
N LEU A 113 -0.14 -0.58 -6.57
CA LEU A 113 -0.87 -0.89 -5.35
C LEU A 113 -0.81 0.32 -4.43
N LEU A 114 -1.97 0.87 -4.13
CA LEU A 114 -2.12 2.05 -3.29
C LEU A 114 -2.75 1.68 -1.94
N MET A 115 -2.39 2.44 -0.92
CA MET A 115 -3.02 2.40 0.40
C MET A 115 -3.34 3.82 0.87
N PRO A 116 -4.46 4.05 1.59
CA PRO A 116 -4.69 5.34 2.22
C PRO A 116 -3.65 5.59 3.30
N ASP A 117 -3.18 6.84 3.39
CA ASP A 117 -2.38 7.26 4.51
C ASP A 117 -3.27 7.56 5.75
N ARG A 118 -2.63 7.90 6.87
CA ARG A 118 -3.29 8.20 8.14
C ARG A 118 -4.29 9.36 8.08
N PHE A 119 -4.24 10.20 7.05
CA PHE A 119 -5.10 11.38 6.90
C PHE A 119 -6.27 11.16 5.96
N SER A 120 -6.37 10.00 5.32
CA SER A 120 -7.40 9.71 4.34
C SER A 120 -8.79 9.60 4.99
N LYS A 121 -9.78 10.26 4.40
CA LYS A 121 -11.15 10.29 4.87
C LYS A 121 -12.10 9.75 3.81
N SER A 122 -13.19 9.13 4.24
CA SER A 122 -14.32 8.79 3.38
C SER A 122 -15.20 10.02 3.11
N GLU A 123 -16.15 9.92 2.15
CA GLU A 123 -17.04 11.03 1.76
C GLU A 123 -17.96 11.50 2.88
N ASP A 124 -18.36 10.62 3.78
CA ASP A 124 -19.18 10.94 4.95
C ASP A 124 -18.37 11.50 6.12
N GLY A 125 -17.05 11.74 5.91
CA GLY A 125 -16.12 12.16 6.96
C GLY A 125 -15.63 11.03 7.83
N THR A 126 -16.10 9.78 7.59
CA THR A 126 -15.56 8.58 8.23
C THR A 126 -14.15 8.38 7.70
N VAL A 127 -13.20 8.27 8.57
CA VAL A 127 -11.82 7.99 8.17
C VAL A 127 -11.81 6.61 7.53
N LEU A 128 -11.11 6.45 6.41
CA LEU A 128 -10.82 5.12 5.85
C LEU A 128 -10.08 4.24 6.85
N ARG A 129 -9.74 4.81 7.97
CA ARG A 129 -9.32 4.23 9.23
C ARG A 129 -10.21 4.75 10.37
N SER A 130 -10.51 3.94 11.34
CA SER A 130 -11.26 4.31 12.53
C SER A 130 -10.47 5.25 13.44
N ASN A 131 -11.10 6.24 14.06
CA ASN A 131 -10.52 7.12 15.06
C ASN A 131 -11.17 6.98 16.44
N GLY A 132 -11.61 5.79 16.80
CA GLY A 132 -12.21 5.50 18.10
C GLY A 132 -13.68 5.87 18.25
N LYS A 133 -14.31 6.52 17.26
CA LYS A 133 -15.75 6.80 17.24
C LYS A 133 -16.48 6.04 16.14
N ASP A 134 -15.81 5.76 15.01
CA ASP A 134 -16.33 5.02 13.87
C ASP A 134 -15.50 3.75 13.69
N THR A 135 -15.60 2.88 14.67
CA THR A 135 -14.81 1.68 14.76
C THR A 135 -15.27 0.64 13.75
N HIS A 136 -14.36 0.26 12.88
CA HIS A 136 -14.59 -0.83 11.94
C HIS A 136 -14.06 -2.13 12.55
N TYR A 137 -14.86 -2.77 13.40
CA TYR A 137 -14.53 -4.11 13.87
C TYR A 137 -14.80 -5.16 12.77
N MET A 138 -14.13 -6.29 12.89
CA MET A 138 -14.34 -7.41 11.98
C MET A 138 -15.77 -7.89 12.02
N ASN A 139 -16.34 -8.07 13.22
CA ASN A 139 -17.71 -8.55 13.48
C ASN A 139 -18.35 -7.84 14.67
N ASP A 140 -19.67 -7.94 14.80
CA ASP A 140 -20.41 -7.44 15.97
C ASP A 140 -20.18 -8.30 17.23
N THR A 141 -19.66 -9.51 17.06
CA THR A 141 -19.33 -10.47 18.13
C THR A 141 -17.99 -11.12 17.85
N ASP A 142 -17.33 -11.65 18.90
CA ASP A 142 -16.06 -12.34 18.76
C ASP A 142 -16.25 -13.72 18.12
N THR A 143 -16.24 -13.76 16.79
CA THR A 143 -16.35 -14.97 15.99
C THR A 143 -15.60 -14.82 14.66
N THR A 144 -14.97 -15.91 14.23
CA THR A 144 -14.31 -16.03 12.93
C THR A 144 -14.92 -17.14 12.07
N ALA A 145 -16.06 -17.73 12.51
CA ALA A 145 -16.65 -18.95 11.94
C ALA A 145 -16.87 -18.91 10.41
N GLY A 146 -17.16 -17.75 9.83
CA GLY A 146 -17.33 -17.60 8.38
C GLY A 146 -16.04 -17.20 7.63
N GLY A 147 -14.88 -17.35 8.28
CA GLY A 147 -13.63 -16.84 7.73
C GLY A 147 -13.63 -15.32 7.59
N PHE A 148 -12.64 -14.75 6.88
CA PHE A 148 -12.61 -13.33 6.57
C PHE A 148 -13.81 -12.91 5.68
N ALA A 149 -14.19 -13.74 4.71
CA ALA A 149 -15.33 -13.49 3.83
C ALA A 149 -16.68 -13.45 4.58
N GLY A 150 -16.76 -14.08 5.75
CA GLY A 150 -17.93 -14.06 6.61
C GLY A 150 -18.11 -12.79 7.43
N THR A 151 -17.06 -11.98 7.57
CA THR A 151 -17.05 -10.82 8.47
C THR A 151 -17.99 -9.70 8.04
N LYS A 152 -18.44 -8.89 9.00
CA LYS A 152 -19.15 -7.63 8.75
C LYS A 152 -18.25 -6.64 8.02
N LEU A 153 -16.96 -6.61 8.36
CA LEU A 153 -15.99 -5.79 7.65
C LEU A 153 -16.03 -6.07 6.14
N TYR A 154 -15.90 -7.35 5.76
CA TYR A 154 -15.89 -7.75 4.36
C TYR A 154 -17.22 -7.48 3.66
N LYS A 155 -18.36 -7.84 4.30
CA LYS A 155 -19.70 -7.78 3.67
C LYS A 155 -20.32 -6.40 3.62
N THR A 156 -19.96 -5.53 4.56
CA THR A 156 -20.67 -4.25 4.74
C THR A 156 -19.76 -3.05 4.65
N ILE A 157 -18.60 -3.10 5.32
CA ILE A 157 -17.72 -1.93 5.45
C ILE A 157 -16.84 -1.75 4.22
N MET A 158 -16.20 -2.82 3.74
CA MET A 158 -15.39 -2.75 2.52
C MET A 158 -16.18 -2.26 1.29
N PRO A 159 -17.45 -2.67 1.04
CA PRO A 159 -18.25 -2.08 -0.02
C PRO A 159 -18.48 -0.57 0.08
N SER A 160 -18.54 0.01 1.28
CA SER A 160 -18.65 1.46 1.43
C SER A 160 -17.32 2.16 1.11
N ILE A 161 -16.19 1.58 1.51
CA ILE A 161 -14.87 2.07 1.13
C ILE A 161 -14.70 1.99 -0.40
N GLN A 162 -15.13 0.88 -1.01
CA GLN A 162 -15.08 0.70 -2.47
C GLN A 162 -15.78 1.82 -3.22
N LYS A 163 -16.97 2.24 -2.78
CA LYS A 163 -17.72 3.34 -3.41
C LYS A 163 -16.93 4.65 -3.40
N LYS A 164 -16.19 4.92 -2.32
CA LYS A 164 -15.31 6.09 -2.24
C LYS A 164 -14.17 5.97 -3.26
N LEU A 165 -13.53 4.80 -3.34
CA LEU A 165 -12.45 4.57 -4.29
C LEU A 165 -12.95 4.64 -5.75
N GLU A 166 -14.15 4.14 -6.03
CA GLU A 166 -14.79 4.28 -7.35
C GLU A 166 -15.08 5.73 -7.71
N ALA A 167 -15.45 6.56 -6.73
CA ALA A 167 -15.63 8.00 -6.95
C ALA A 167 -14.28 8.72 -7.19
N ASP A 168 -13.21 8.31 -6.52
CA ASP A 168 -11.90 8.94 -6.62
C ASP A 168 -11.12 8.52 -7.88
N PHE A 169 -11.21 7.26 -8.28
CA PHE A 169 -10.37 6.67 -9.34
C PHE A 169 -11.13 6.25 -10.59
N GLY A 170 -12.46 6.15 -10.53
CA GLY A 170 -13.30 5.79 -11.67
C GLY A 170 -12.91 4.47 -12.31
N ASN A 171 -12.71 4.49 -13.62
CA ASN A 171 -12.31 3.32 -14.43
C ASN A 171 -10.84 2.90 -14.25
N HIS A 172 -10.03 3.68 -13.53
CA HIS A 172 -8.66 3.32 -13.21
C HIS A 172 -8.56 2.40 -11.98
N LEU A 173 -9.64 2.24 -11.23
CA LEU A 173 -9.72 1.26 -10.15
C LEU A 173 -9.86 -0.14 -10.75
N LEU A 174 -8.84 -0.98 -10.59
CA LEU A 174 -8.77 -2.30 -11.21
C LEU A 174 -9.51 -3.35 -10.38
N ASN A 175 -10.06 -4.36 -11.09
CA ASN A 175 -10.43 -5.62 -10.46
C ASN A 175 -9.19 -6.52 -10.36
N PHE A 176 -9.08 -7.25 -9.28
CA PHE A 176 -8.07 -8.29 -9.10
C PHE A 176 -8.69 -9.52 -8.44
N ARG A 177 -7.98 -10.64 -8.50
CA ARG A 177 -8.40 -11.87 -7.81
C ARG A 177 -7.79 -11.86 -6.42
N GLU A 178 -8.56 -12.24 -5.41
CA GLU A 178 -8.10 -12.39 -4.05
C GLU A 178 -8.62 -13.68 -3.44
N VAL A 179 -7.74 -14.40 -2.77
CA VAL A 179 -8.14 -15.57 -1.98
C VAL A 179 -8.58 -15.11 -0.60
N VAL A 180 -9.76 -15.55 -0.17
CA VAL A 180 -10.33 -15.20 1.12
C VAL A 180 -10.79 -16.45 1.84
N SER A 181 -10.51 -16.54 3.15
CA SER A 181 -11.04 -17.64 3.98
C SER A 181 -12.55 -17.53 4.10
N THR A 182 -13.23 -18.68 4.00
CA THR A 182 -14.69 -18.78 4.01
C THR A 182 -15.22 -19.62 5.18
N HIS A 183 -14.35 -20.37 5.84
CA HIS A 183 -14.67 -21.18 7.01
C HIS A 183 -13.47 -21.30 7.94
N VAL A 184 -13.74 -21.59 9.21
CA VAL A 184 -12.76 -21.84 10.26
C VAL A 184 -13.18 -23.11 11.01
N ASP A 185 -12.26 -24.03 11.19
CA ASP A 185 -12.49 -25.29 11.89
C ASP A 185 -12.65 -25.12 13.42
N ASP A 186 -13.01 -26.18 14.13
CA ASP A 186 -13.18 -26.17 15.57
C ASP A 186 -11.91 -25.82 16.36
N SER A 187 -10.73 -25.87 15.71
CA SER A 187 -9.46 -25.47 16.30
C SER A 187 -9.14 -23.98 16.10
N GLY A 188 -10.00 -23.24 15.39
CA GLY A 188 -9.79 -21.84 15.07
C GLY A 188 -8.90 -21.60 13.85
N ALA A 189 -8.65 -22.63 13.03
CA ALA A 189 -7.85 -22.47 11.81
C ALA A 189 -8.74 -22.34 10.57
N PRO A 190 -8.40 -21.46 9.63
CA PRO A 190 -9.04 -21.45 8.30
C PRO A 190 -8.82 -22.80 7.61
N ASP A 191 -9.92 -23.45 7.23
CA ASP A 191 -9.89 -24.74 6.54
C ASP A 191 -10.56 -24.71 5.17
N GLN A 192 -11.21 -23.60 4.82
CA GLN A 192 -11.76 -23.34 3.49
C GLN A 192 -11.44 -21.91 3.05
N ALA A 193 -11.14 -21.77 1.76
CA ALA A 193 -10.92 -20.49 1.11
C ALA A 193 -11.41 -20.55 -0.34
N GLU A 194 -11.70 -19.40 -0.90
CA GLU A 194 -12.08 -19.29 -2.31
C GLU A 194 -11.48 -18.04 -2.96
N TRP A 195 -11.28 -18.09 -4.27
CA TRP A 195 -10.91 -16.95 -5.08
C TRP A 195 -12.13 -16.10 -5.40
N ARG A 196 -12.02 -14.81 -5.16
CA ARG A 196 -13.07 -13.81 -5.46
C ARG A 196 -12.52 -12.64 -6.25
N ASP A 197 -13.40 -12.03 -7.05
CA ASP A 197 -13.12 -10.73 -7.63
C ASP A 197 -13.18 -9.68 -6.53
N ALA A 198 -12.20 -8.79 -6.51
CA ALA A 198 -12.08 -7.71 -5.55
C ALA A 198 -11.60 -6.42 -6.24
N LYS A 199 -11.98 -5.27 -5.72
CA LYS A 199 -11.42 -3.96 -6.07
C LYS A 199 -10.58 -3.37 -4.94
N LEU A 200 -10.71 -3.93 -3.75
CA LEU A 200 -9.89 -3.61 -2.58
C LEU A 200 -9.78 -4.85 -1.70
N GLY A 201 -8.70 -4.89 -0.92
CA GLY A 201 -8.45 -5.88 0.12
C GLY A 201 -7.94 -5.22 1.39
N ILE A 202 -7.76 -6.00 2.45
CA ILE A 202 -6.94 -5.60 3.58
C ILE A 202 -5.68 -6.48 3.62
N PRO A 203 -4.54 -5.96 4.09
CA PRO A 203 -3.29 -6.72 4.07
C PRO A 203 -3.37 -7.96 4.96
N ASN A 204 -2.52 -8.94 4.67
CA ASN A 204 -2.20 -10.05 5.55
C ASN A 204 -0.86 -9.79 6.26
N GLU A 205 -0.49 -10.66 7.18
CA GLU A 205 0.78 -10.55 7.92
C GLU A 205 2.00 -10.62 6.99
N VAL A 206 1.94 -11.44 5.94
CA VAL A 206 3.05 -11.54 4.96
C VAL A 206 3.26 -10.23 4.22
N MET A 207 2.18 -9.56 3.81
CA MET A 207 2.26 -8.26 3.15
C MET A 207 2.86 -7.18 4.05
N VAL A 208 2.64 -7.25 5.36
CA VAL A 208 3.14 -6.24 6.33
C VAL A 208 4.52 -6.62 6.86
N TYR A 209 4.71 -7.86 7.30
CA TYR A 209 5.90 -8.30 8.04
C TYR A 209 6.86 -9.19 7.24
N GLY A 210 6.45 -9.63 6.04
CA GLY A 210 7.23 -10.58 5.23
C GLY A 210 7.10 -12.04 5.70
N THR A 211 6.32 -12.31 6.73
CA THR A 211 6.08 -13.65 7.28
C THR A 211 4.77 -13.69 8.06
N THR A 212 4.21 -14.89 8.24
CA THR A 212 3.09 -15.12 9.17
C THR A 212 3.63 -15.20 10.59
N LEU A 213 3.04 -14.47 11.52
CA LEU A 213 3.42 -14.36 12.92
C LEU A 213 2.35 -14.91 13.87
N ASN A 214 1.10 -14.51 13.68
CA ASN A 214 -0.04 -14.86 14.53
C ASN A 214 -1.16 -15.59 13.77
N GLY A 215 -1.18 -15.49 12.45
CA GLY A 215 -2.16 -16.17 11.61
C GLY A 215 -2.06 -17.69 11.70
N ASN A 216 -3.21 -18.34 11.83
CA ASN A 216 -3.31 -19.80 11.89
C ASN A 216 -3.56 -20.37 10.49
N ASN A 217 -2.52 -20.52 9.68
CA ASN A 217 -2.62 -21.00 8.30
C ASN A 217 -2.27 -22.49 8.22
N LYS A 218 -3.20 -23.37 8.57
CA LYS A 218 -2.97 -24.82 8.46
C LYS A 218 -2.89 -25.35 7.02
N ASN A 219 -3.39 -24.62 6.04
CA ASN A 219 -3.62 -25.12 4.68
C ASN A 219 -2.90 -24.30 3.61
N GLY A 220 -1.60 -24.12 3.77
CA GLY A 220 -0.76 -23.36 2.82
C GLY A 220 -0.78 -23.83 1.37
N SER A 221 -1.31 -25.02 1.06
CA SER A 221 -1.37 -25.52 -0.32
C SER A 221 -2.45 -24.87 -1.20
N TRP A 222 -3.39 -24.14 -0.62
CA TRP A 222 -4.42 -23.42 -1.37
C TRP A 222 -3.99 -22.03 -1.78
N TYR A 223 -2.94 -21.55 -1.15
CA TYR A 223 -2.44 -20.21 -1.30
C TYR A 223 -1.24 -20.14 -2.23
N ASN A 224 -1.37 -20.67 -3.43
CA ASN A 224 -0.44 -20.24 -4.46
C ASN A 224 -0.88 -18.86 -4.97
N ILE A 225 -0.60 -17.86 -4.18
CA ILE A 225 -1.07 -16.50 -4.37
C ILE A 225 -0.09 -15.64 -5.16
N GLY A 226 1.01 -16.23 -5.65
CA GLY A 226 2.00 -15.51 -6.43
C GLY A 226 2.66 -14.39 -5.61
N ASP A 227 2.47 -13.16 -6.03
CA ASP A 227 3.15 -12.00 -5.45
C ASP A 227 2.70 -11.61 -4.04
N ASP A 228 1.56 -12.13 -3.53
CA ASP A 228 1.09 -11.90 -2.16
C ASP A 228 1.95 -12.57 -1.09
N ASP A 229 2.84 -13.47 -1.48
CA ASP A 229 3.77 -14.13 -0.55
C ASP A 229 4.98 -13.26 -0.20
N THR A 230 4.94 -11.98 -0.51
CA THR A 230 6.04 -11.05 -0.25
C THR A 230 5.60 -9.85 0.57
N GLN A 231 6.55 -9.32 1.37
CA GLN A 231 6.35 -8.06 2.06
C GLN A 231 6.21 -6.92 1.03
N LEU A 232 5.18 -6.08 1.21
CA LEU A 232 5.01 -4.91 0.36
C LEU A 232 6.21 -3.99 0.47
N PRO A 233 6.69 -3.43 -0.64
CA PRO A 233 7.83 -2.51 -0.66
C PRO A 233 7.69 -1.35 0.34
N LEU A 234 6.49 -0.80 0.51
CA LEU A 234 6.22 0.27 1.47
C LEU A 234 6.66 -0.12 2.89
N PHE A 235 6.17 -1.24 3.39
CA PHE A 235 6.47 -1.69 4.75
C PHE A 235 7.92 -2.15 4.92
N ARG A 236 8.53 -2.62 3.85
CA ARG A 236 9.94 -3.04 3.85
C ARG A 236 10.90 -1.85 3.89
N LEU A 237 10.57 -0.76 3.18
CA LEU A 237 11.45 0.39 3.01
C LEU A 237 11.22 1.47 4.07
N ASP A 238 10.02 1.56 4.61
CA ASP A 238 9.68 2.48 5.69
C ASP A 238 8.97 1.74 6.84
N PRO A 239 9.70 1.34 7.88
CA PRO A 239 9.11 0.68 9.05
C PRO A 239 8.09 1.53 9.81
N ASP A 240 8.12 2.86 9.70
CA ASP A 240 7.12 3.72 10.32
C ASP A 240 5.72 3.50 9.71
N GLU A 241 5.65 3.02 8.47
CA GLU A 241 4.41 2.61 7.83
C GLU A 241 3.79 1.34 8.46
N ILE A 242 4.60 0.44 9.04
CA ILE A 242 4.08 -0.72 9.81
C ILE A 242 3.36 -0.23 11.07
N THR A 243 3.92 0.77 11.74
CA THR A 243 3.32 1.39 12.92
C THR A 243 2.16 2.33 12.56
N ASN A 244 1.88 2.51 11.26
CA ASN A 244 0.99 3.53 10.76
C ASN A 244 1.31 4.90 11.39
N HIS A 245 2.60 5.24 11.44
CA HIS A 245 3.15 6.43 12.09
C HIS A 245 2.72 6.60 13.56
N ARG A 246 2.53 5.48 14.27
CA ARG A 246 2.08 5.39 15.66
C ARG A 246 0.69 5.98 15.91
N ASP A 247 -0.15 5.98 14.88
CA ASP A 247 -1.48 6.59 14.95
C ASP A 247 -2.56 5.56 15.29
N TRP A 248 -2.66 4.47 14.49
CA TRP A 248 -3.69 3.44 14.64
C TRP A 248 -3.17 2.04 14.35
N ALA A 249 -3.59 1.09 15.18
CA ALA A 249 -3.57 -0.31 14.81
C ALA A 249 -4.55 -0.58 13.66
N PHE A 250 -4.21 -1.45 12.72
CA PHE A 250 -5.09 -1.83 11.62
C PHE A 250 -5.22 -3.34 11.47
N TRP A 251 -6.42 -3.77 11.13
CA TRP A 251 -6.74 -5.17 10.93
C TRP A 251 -5.97 -5.80 9.78
N LEU A 252 -5.57 -7.04 10.01
CA LEU A 252 -5.09 -7.96 8.98
C LEU A 252 -6.16 -9.04 8.74
N ARG A 253 -6.16 -9.63 7.53
CA ARG A 253 -7.16 -10.67 7.20
C ARG A 253 -6.86 -12.03 7.80
N ASP A 254 -5.69 -12.18 8.45
CA ASP A 254 -5.24 -13.43 9.06
C ASP A 254 -6.06 -13.74 10.31
N ILE A 255 -6.52 -14.99 10.39
CA ILE A 255 -7.27 -15.50 11.52
C ILE A 255 -6.30 -16.07 12.53
N HIS A 256 -6.39 -15.62 13.78
CA HIS A 256 -5.59 -16.13 14.88
C HIS A 256 -6.26 -17.30 15.59
N SER A 257 -7.56 -17.19 15.86
CA SER A 257 -8.33 -18.20 16.58
C SER A 257 -9.80 -18.19 16.15
N ALA A 258 -10.63 -19.02 16.79
CA ALA A 258 -12.07 -19.05 16.55
C ALA A 258 -12.81 -17.73 16.85
N SER A 259 -12.15 -16.77 17.51
CA SER A 259 -12.74 -15.50 17.92
C SER A 259 -11.90 -14.27 17.56
N GLU A 260 -10.68 -14.44 17.03
CA GLU A 260 -9.68 -13.37 16.94
C GLU A 260 -9.05 -13.29 15.55
N PHE A 261 -8.80 -12.05 15.11
CA PHE A 261 -8.02 -11.73 13.91
C PHE A 261 -6.69 -11.05 14.28
N ALA A 262 -5.69 -11.22 13.42
CA ALA A 262 -4.42 -10.49 13.53
C ALA A 262 -4.60 -9.00 13.25
N PHE A 263 -3.72 -8.19 13.82
CA PHE A 263 -3.60 -6.75 13.53
C PHE A 263 -2.14 -6.31 13.56
N ALA A 264 -1.84 -5.18 12.90
CA ALA A 264 -0.59 -4.46 13.05
C ALA A 264 -0.77 -3.34 14.08
N GLY A 265 0.07 -3.33 15.10
CA GLY A 265 0.00 -2.39 16.22
C GLY A 265 0.71 -1.07 15.97
N THR A 266 0.37 -0.05 16.76
CA THR A 266 0.95 1.30 16.68
C THR A 266 2.42 1.38 17.10
N ASP A 267 2.95 0.33 17.69
CA ASP A 267 4.36 0.15 18.05
C ASP A 267 5.10 -0.81 17.09
N GLY A 268 4.42 -1.21 15.99
CA GLY A 268 4.95 -2.13 15.00
C GLY A 268 4.82 -3.60 15.37
N ASN A 269 4.23 -3.92 16.51
CA ASN A 269 4.01 -5.30 16.93
C ASN A 269 2.94 -5.97 16.04
N ALA A 270 3.12 -7.25 15.78
CA ALA A 270 2.07 -8.13 15.30
C ALA A 270 1.28 -8.63 16.51
N GLY A 271 -0.02 -8.36 16.54
CA GLY A 271 -0.91 -8.74 17.60
C GLY A 271 -2.18 -9.41 17.08
N TRP A 272 -3.06 -9.77 18.00
CA TRP A 272 -4.41 -10.26 17.70
C TRP A 272 -5.43 -9.66 18.65
N ASN A 273 -6.67 -9.60 18.21
CA ASN A 273 -7.77 -9.06 19.00
C ASN A 273 -9.08 -9.77 18.65
N GLY A 274 -10.02 -9.77 19.61
CA GLY A 274 -11.37 -10.25 19.38
C GLY A 274 -11.99 -9.58 18.16
N ALA A 275 -12.73 -10.32 17.35
CA ALA A 275 -13.33 -9.84 16.11
C ALA A 275 -14.26 -8.63 16.32
N SER A 276 -14.80 -8.43 17.52
CA SER A 276 -15.61 -7.28 17.92
C SER A 276 -14.80 -6.12 18.50
N GLY A 277 -13.47 -6.22 18.51
CA GLY A 277 -12.57 -5.22 19.11
C GLY A 277 -12.69 -3.84 18.45
N PRO A 278 -13.07 -2.79 19.19
CA PRO A 278 -13.45 -1.52 18.61
C PRO A 278 -12.30 -0.54 18.37
N TRP A 279 -11.08 -0.88 18.74
CA TRP A 279 -9.93 0.04 18.70
C TRP A 279 -8.96 -0.21 17.54
N VAL A 280 -9.24 -1.18 16.69
CA VAL A 280 -8.44 -1.50 15.50
C VAL A 280 -9.14 -0.94 14.26
N GLY A 281 -8.41 -0.22 13.44
CA GLY A 281 -8.91 0.42 12.22
C GLY A 281 -8.79 -0.46 10.98
N VAL A 282 -9.13 0.11 9.83
CA VAL A 282 -9.00 -0.52 8.51
C VAL A 282 -8.01 0.28 7.67
N ARG A 283 -7.03 -0.40 7.11
CA ARG A 283 -6.11 0.14 6.12
C ARG A 283 -6.18 -0.73 4.86
N ALA A 284 -7.13 -0.38 3.99
CA ALA A 284 -7.37 -1.13 2.76
C ALA A 284 -6.25 -0.87 1.73
N PHE A 285 -5.98 -1.85 0.87
CA PHE A 285 -5.21 -1.66 -0.36
C PHE A 285 -6.11 -1.82 -1.58
N PHE A 286 -5.72 -1.20 -2.68
CA PHE A 286 -6.41 -1.31 -3.97
C PHE A 286 -5.43 -1.07 -5.11
N LEU A 287 -5.84 -1.40 -6.33
CA LEU A 287 -4.99 -1.31 -7.51
C LEU A 287 -5.52 -0.28 -8.50
N ILE A 288 -4.60 0.49 -9.12
CA ILE A 288 -4.91 1.38 -10.23
C ILE A 288 -4.02 1.11 -11.45
N GLY A 289 -4.59 1.31 -12.70
CA GLY A 289 -3.87 1.13 -13.95
C GLY A 289 -4.56 1.73 -15.16
#